data_048b6f2afbe206be434168c319582877
#
_entry.id   048b6f2afbe206be434168c319582877
#
_cell.length_a   1.000
_cell.length_b   1.000
_cell.length_c   1.000
_cell.angle_alpha   90.00
_cell.angle_beta   90.00
_cell.angle_gamma   90.00
#
_symmetry.space_group_name_H-M   'P 1'
#
loop_
_entity.id
_entity.type
_entity.pdbx_description
1 polymer ?
#
loop_
_entity_poly.entity_id
_entity_poly.type
_entity_poly.pdbx_seq_one_letter_code
_entity_poly.pdbx_strand_id
1 'polypeptide(L)'
;MVIKNKKKRKLILDRLQMLLNLCYSTIPDETENILFHEHMIETEKMTDLVRDEEHWNDLYPDEIANIMVNANRIWKIRNRIKKGELPNDYLSDVRDLMEDYVKQGQKINAIKLYRKNHDCTLREAKEYADSIQQDLRIRGLMP
;
A
#
# COMPACT_ATOMS: atom_id res chain seq x y z
N MET A 1 6.29 17.81 27.61
CA MET A 1 6.88 17.56 26.28
C MET A 1 6.25 18.48 25.24
N VAL A 2 7.06 19.13 24.41
CA VAL A 2 6.56 19.92 23.29
C VAL A 2 6.40 19.02 22.06
N ILE A 3 5.20 18.99 21.49
CA ILE A 3 4.92 18.17 20.31
C ILE A 3 5.27 18.95 19.05
N LYS A 4 6.22 18.45 18.28
CA LYS A 4 6.67 19.01 17.02
C LYS A 4 5.54 18.93 15.97
N ASN A 5 5.30 20.03 15.24
CA ASN A 5 4.29 20.08 14.18
C ASN A 5 2.90 19.55 14.62
N LYS A 6 2.41 20.04 15.72
CA LYS A 6 1.17 19.59 16.37
C LYS A 6 -0.04 19.53 15.44
N LYS A 7 -0.22 20.56 14.61
CA LYS A 7 -1.35 20.61 13.64
C LYS A 7 -1.22 19.53 12.56
N LYS A 8 -0.01 19.29 12.07
CA LYS A 8 0.26 18.27 11.06
C LYS A 8 0.03 16.87 11.63
N ARG A 9 0.47 16.63 12.87
CA ARG A 9 0.23 15.37 13.58
C ARG A 9 -1.26 15.07 13.69
N LYS A 10 -2.05 16.06 14.11
CA LYS A 10 -3.51 15.91 14.24
C LYS A 10 -4.15 15.58 12.89
N LEU A 11 -3.76 16.29 11.83
CA LEU A 11 -4.27 16.04 10.50
C LEU A 11 -3.98 14.60 10.04
N ILE A 12 -2.76 14.13 10.28
CA ILE A 12 -2.35 12.77 9.91
C ILE A 12 -3.12 11.74 10.73
N LEU A 13 -3.27 11.95 12.04
CA LEU A 13 -4.07 11.05 12.89
C LEU A 13 -5.50 10.95 12.42
N ASP A 14 -6.13 12.08 12.07
CA ASP A 14 -7.50 12.10 11.56
C ASP A 14 -7.62 11.30 10.25
N ARG A 15 -6.66 11.44 9.35
CA ARG A 15 -6.62 10.69 8.08
C ARG A 15 -6.42 9.19 8.30
N LEU A 16 -5.54 8.82 9.21
CA LEU A 16 -5.31 7.42 9.56
C LEU A 16 -6.56 6.81 10.21
N GLN A 17 -7.27 7.56 11.04
CA GLN A 17 -8.52 7.10 11.63
C GLN A 17 -9.61 6.90 10.57
N MET A 18 -9.69 7.80 9.60
CA MET A 18 -10.61 7.62 8.46
C MET A 18 -10.25 6.38 7.64
N LEU A 19 -8.97 6.12 7.44
CA LEU A 19 -8.51 4.93 6.74
C LEU A 19 -8.86 3.65 7.49
N LEU A 20 -8.66 3.62 8.81
CA LEU A 20 -9.08 2.49 9.65
C LEU A 20 -10.58 2.24 9.52
N ASN A 21 -11.39 3.30 9.60
CA ASN A 21 -12.84 3.20 9.45
C ASN A 21 -13.22 2.65 8.07
N LEU A 22 -12.55 3.08 7.03
CA LEU A 22 -12.76 2.56 5.68
C LEU A 22 -12.45 1.06 5.60
N CYS A 23 -11.34 0.62 6.18
CA CYS A 23 -10.98 -0.79 6.21
C CYS A 23 -12.04 -1.62 6.92
N TYR A 24 -12.50 -1.19 8.10
CA TYR A 24 -13.50 -1.93 8.87
C TYR A 24 -14.88 -1.95 8.23
N SER A 25 -15.25 -0.92 7.46
CA SER A 25 -16.59 -0.79 6.88
C SER A 25 -16.73 -1.36 5.47
N THR A 26 -15.64 -1.87 4.89
CA THR A 26 -15.62 -2.09 3.44
C THR A 26 -16.39 -3.33 3.02
N ILE A 27 -16.11 -4.51 3.55
CA ILE A 27 -16.74 -5.75 3.07
C ILE A 27 -16.83 -6.77 4.22
N PRO A 28 -18.00 -7.34 4.52
CA PRO A 28 -18.17 -8.28 5.64
C PRO A 28 -17.28 -9.53 5.57
N ASP A 29 -17.03 -10.06 4.37
CA ASP A 29 -16.30 -11.31 4.17
C ASP A 29 -14.82 -11.12 3.88
N GLU A 30 -14.29 -9.91 4.11
CA GLU A 30 -12.91 -9.57 3.77
C GLU A 30 -11.88 -10.09 4.78
N THR A 31 -12.34 -10.64 5.91
CA THR A 31 -11.46 -11.10 6.99
C THR A 31 -10.45 -12.16 6.57
N GLU A 32 -10.73 -12.92 5.51
CA GLU A 32 -9.81 -13.91 4.95
C GLU A 32 -8.93 -13.38 3.81
N ASN A 33 -9.13 -12.12 3.42
CA ASN A 33 -8.39 -11.52 2.32
C ASN A 33 -7.00 -11.07 2.79
N ILE A 34 -5.95 -11.54 2.12
CA ILE A 34 -4.56 -11.22 2.46
C ILE A 34 -4.31 -9.71 2.37
N LEU A 35 -4.80 -9.06 1.34
CA LEU A 35 -4.65 -7.62 1.16
C LEU A 35 -5.29 -6.84 2.30
N PHE A 36 -6.47 -7.24 2.74
CA PHE A 36 -7.14 -6.63 3.88
C PHE A 36 -6.26 -6.70 5.13
N HIS A 37 -5.73 -7.87 5.45
CA HIS A 37 -4.85 -8.05 6.62
C HIS A 37 -3.58 -7.22 6.51
N GLU A 38 -2.94 -7.19 5.34
CA GLU A 38 -1.76 -6.37 5.11
C GLU A 38 -2.05 -4.89 5.31
N HIS A 39 -3.15 -4.41 4.75
CA HIS A 39 -3.56 -3.00 4.89
C HIS A 39 -3.89 -2.65 6.33
N MET A 40 -4.58 -3.54 7.05
CA MET A 40 -4.90 -3.33 8.46
C MET A 40 -3.64 -3.24 9.31
N ILE A 41 -2.72 -4.19 9.16
CA ILE A 41 -1.47 -4.20 9.92
C ILE A 41 -0.65 -2.95 9.63
N GLU A 42 -0.51 -2.59 8.36
CA GLU A 42 0.25 -1.41 7.95
C GLU A 42 -0.37 -0.12 8.49
N THR A 43 -1.69 -0.01 8.42
CA THR A 43 -2.41 1.15 8.95
C THR A 43 -2.28 1.26 10.46
N GLU A 44 -2.39 0.16 11.18
CA GLU A 44 -2.22 0.14 12.64
C GLU A 44 -0.81 0.55 13.04
N LYS A 45 0.21 0.05 12.35
CA LYS A 45 1.61 0.43 12.60
C LYS A 45 1.83 1.93 12.39
N MET A 46 1.33 2.47 11.29
CA MET A 46 1.43 3.91 11.03
C MET A 46 0.72 4.73 12.10
N THR A 47 -0.46 4.29 12.51
CA THR A 47 -1.25 4.97 13.55
C THR A 47 -0.51 4.97 14.89
N ASP A 48 0.10 3.86 15.27
CA ASP A 48 0.87 3.76 16.51
C ASP A 48 2.09 4.70 16.51
N LEU A 49 2.80 4.78 15.38
CA LEU A 49 3.95 5.68 15.24
C LEU A 49 3.55 7.15 15.42
N VAL A 50 2.39 7.53 14.89
CA VAL A 50 1.93 8.93 14.95
C VAL A 50 1.26 9.24 16.29
N ARG A 51 0.55 8.26 16.88
CA ARG A 51 -0.16 8.42 18.15
C ARG A 51 0.79 8.59 19.32
N ASP A 52 1.90 7.86 19.33
CA ASP A 52 2.92 8.00 20.38
C ASP A 52 3.68 9.30 20.16
N GLU A 53 3.57 10.23 21.13
CA GLU A 53 4.17 11.55 21.02
C GLU A 53 5.69 11.52 20.94
N GLU A 54 6.33 10.60 21.64
CA GLU A 54 7.78 10.44 21.58
C GLU A 54 8.24 9.95 20.23
N HIS A 55 7.59 8.92 19.68
CA HIS A 55 7.87 8.42 18.33
C HIS A 55 7.66 9.51 17.29
N TRP A 56 6.55 10.25 17.39
CA TRP A 56 6.27 11.34 16.48
C TRP A 56 7.38 12.40 16.47
N ASN A 57 7.82 12.82 17.65
CA ASN A 57 8.87 13.82 17.78
C ASN A 57 10.21 13.35 17.21
N ASP A 58 10.46 12.04 17.21
CA ASP A 58 11.68 11.43 16.67
C ASP A 58 11.62 11.12 15.19
N LEU A 59 10.45 11.25 14.56
CA LEU A 59 10.31 11.01 13.13
C LEU A 59 10.98 12.12 12.30
N TYR A 60 11.72 11.71 11.29
CA TYR A 60 12.27 12.61 10.29
C TYR A 60 11.19 13.05 9.30
N PRO A 61 11.36 14.22 8.63
CA PRO A 61 10.38 14.68 7.63
C PRO A 61 10.07 13.67 6.52
N ASP A 62 11.08 12.93 6.06
CA ASP A 62 10.88 11.88 5.04
C ASP A 62 10.08 10.70 5.57
N GLU A 63 10.23 10.34 6.84
CA GLU A 63 9.43 9.28 7.44
C GLU A 63 7.96 9.69 7.54
N ILE A 64 7.70 10.94 7.91
CA ILE A 64 6.34 11.51 7.94
C ILE A 64 5.74 11.51 6.53
N ALA A 65 6.51 11.92 5.53
CA ALA A 65 6.07 11.89 4.13
C ALA A 65 5.75 10.48 3.67
N ASN A 66 6.55 9.48 4.05
CA ASN A 66 6.30 8.08 3.73
C ASN A 66 5.01 7.55 4.34
N ILE A 67 4.70 7.93 5.58
CA ILE A 67 3.43 7.59 6.23
C ILE A 67 2.26 8.12 5.41
N MET A 68 2.33 9.37 4.98
CA MET A 68 1.28 10.00 4.16
C MET A 68 1.12 9.32 2.80
N VAL A 69 2.22 9.01 2.13
CA VAL A 69 2.19 8.33 0.82
C VAL A 69 1.57 6.94 0.95
N ASN A 70 1.97 6.17 1.97
CA ASN A 70 1.44 4.84 2.20
C ASN A 70 -0.04 4.87 2.57
N ALA A 71 -0.45 5.80 3.43
CA ALA A 71 -1.85 5.96 3.79
C ALA A 71 -2.72 6.31 2.57
N ASN A 72 -2.24 7.21 1.72
CA ASN A 72 -2.96 7.57 0.49
C ASN A 72 -3.07 6.39 -0.48
N ARG A 73 -2.02 5.60 -0.61
CA ARG A 73 -2.01 4.40 -1.45
C ARG A 73 -3.07 3.40 -0.99
N ILE A 74 -3.08 3.07 0.29
CA ILE A 74 -4.05 2.15 0.88
C ILE A 74 -5.48 2.70 0.72
N TRP A 75 -5.66 3.99 0.99
CA TRP A 75 -6.96 4.66 0.82
C TRP A 75 -7.51 4.49 -0.60
N LYS A 76 -6.69 4.75 -1.61
CA LYS A 76 -7.10 4.64 -3.01
C LYS A 76 -7.56 3.21 -3.35
N ILE A 77 -6.80 2.21 -2.94
CA ILE A 77 -7.11 0.81 -3.24
C ILE A 77 -8.37 0.38 -2.50
N ARG A 78 -8.44 0.64 -1.20
CA ARG A 78 -9.61 0.27 -0.39
C ARG A 78 -10.88 0.95 -0.87
N ASN A 79 -10.78 2.21 -1.27
CA ASN A 79 -11.91 2.96 -1.80
C ASN A 79 -12.38 2.41 -3.15
N ARG A 80 -11.48 2.00 -4.03
CA ARG A 80 -11.81 1.37 -5.31
C ARG A 80 -12.49 0.02 -5.11
N ILE A 81 -12.05 -0.77 -4.13
CA ILE A 81 -12.72 -2.01 -3.76
C ILE A 81 -14.14 -1.72 -3.27
N LYS A 82 -14.29 -0.73 -2.40
CA LYS A 82 -15.61 -0.33 -1.86
C LYS A 82 -16.57 0.10 -2.96
N LYS A 83 -16.07 0.77 -4.00
CA LYS A 83 -16.87 1.23 -5.14
C LYS A 83 -17.13 0.14 -6.18
N GLY A 84 -16.58 -1.05 -6.01
CA GLY A 84 -16.69 -2.14 -6.97
C GLY A 84 -15.81 -2.00 -8.21
N GLU A 85 -14.86 -1.07 -8.21
CA GLU A 85 -13.91 -0.87 -9.31
C GLU A 85 -12.79 -1.91 -9.31
N LEU A 86 -12.47 -2.48 -8.14
CA LEU A 86 -11.55 -3.59 -7.97
C LEU A 86 -12.26 -4.74 -7.27
N PRO A 87 -11.91 -6.00 -7.59
CA PRO A 87 -12.47 -7.15 -6.87
C PRO A 87 -12.02 -7.14 -5.41
N ASN A 88 -12.85 -7.67 -4.51
CA ASN A 88 -12.53 -7.75 -3.08
C ASN A 88 -11.40 -8.75 -2.76
N ASP A 89 -11.10 -9.65 -3.69
CA ASP A 89 -9.98 -10.59 -3.60
C ASP A 89 -8.71 -10.06 -4.30
N TYR A 90 -8.67 -8.76 -4.60
CA TYR A 90 -7.47 -8.11 -5.12
C TYR A 90 -6.29 -8.37 -4.19
N LEU A 91 -5.25 -9.04 -4.69
CA LEU A 91 -4.25 -9.66 -3.82
C LEU A 91 -3.16 -8.74 -3.30
N SER A 92 -2.79 -7.70 -4.05
CA SER A 92 -1.67 -6.84 -3.64
C SER A 92 -1.62 -5.53 -4.41
N ASP A 93 -1.42 -4.43 -3.70
CA ASP A 93 -1.15 -3.12 -4.29
C ASP A 93 0.27 -3.02 -4.89
N VAL A 94 1.16 -3.90 -4.49
CA VAL A 94 2.48 -4.05 -5.10
C VAL A 94 2.34 -4.39 -6.59
N ARG A 95 1.32 -5.17 -6.94
CA ARG A 95 1.06 -5.50 -8.34
C ARG A 95 0.79 -4.27 -9.21
N ASP A 96 0.02 -3.29 -8.72
CA ASP A 96 -0.24 -2.05 -9.48
C ASP A 96 1.05 -1.29 -9.77
N LEU A 97 1.93 -1.18 -8.78
CA LEU A 97 3.24 -0.54 -8.96
C LEU A 97 4.12 -1.33 -9.93
N MET A 98 4.09 -2.67 -9.84
CA MET A 98 4.82 -3.53 -10.78
C MET A 98 4.31 -3.35 -12.20
N GLU A 99 2.98 -3.29 -12.40
CA GLU A 99 2.39 -3.04 -13.71
C GLU A 99 2.87 -1.71 -14.29
N ASP A 100 2.92 -0.66 -13.49
CA ASP A 100 3.42 0.65 -13.93
C ASP A 100 4.89 0.58 -14.35
N TYR A 101 5.74 -0.09 -13.59
CA TYR A 101 7.14 -0.28 -13.95
C TYR A 101 7.30 -1.07 -15.25
N VAL A 102 6.56 -2.16 -15.40
CA VAL A 102 6.60 -2.99 -16.61
C VAL A 102 6.14 -2.21 -17.84
N LYS A 103 5.06 -1.42 -17.74
CA LYS A 103 4.59 -0.57 -18.82
C LYS A 103 5.63 0.45 -19.28
N GLN A 104 6.44 0.93 -18.36
CA GLN A 104 7.50 1.91 -18.63
C GLN A 104 8.80 1.26 -19.11
N GLY A 105 8.83 -0.05 -19.32
CA GLY A 105 10.03 -0.77 -19.69
C GLY A 105 11.02 -0.97 -18.54
N GLN A 106 10.56 -0.82 -17.30
CA GLN A 106 11.41 -0.93 -16.10
C GLN A 106 11.13 -2.23 -15.34
N LYS A 107 11.15 -3.37 -16.04
CA LYS A 107 10.88 -4.69 -15.49
C LYS A 107 11.81 -5.05 -14.31
N ILE A 108 13.07 -4.63 -14.37
CA ILE A 108 14.06 -4.87 -13.30
C ILE A 108 13.58 -4.21 -11.99
N ASN A 109 13.04 -2.99 -12.06
CA ASN A 109 12.51 -2.29 -10.90
C ASN A 109 11.28 -3.01 -10.32
N ALA A 110 10.42 -3.56 -11.18
CA ALA A 110 9.29 -4.38 -10.76
C ALA A 110 9.76 -5.63 -10.00
N ILE A 111 10.78 -6.32 -10.50
CA ILE A 111 11.36 -7.50 -9.85
C ILE A 111 11.94 -7.16 -8.48
N LYS A 112 12.67 -6.05 -8.37
CA LYS A 112 13.24 -5.58 -7.10
C LYS A 112 12.14 -5.24 -6.10
N LEU A 113 11.08 -4.58 -6.53
CA LEU A 113 9.94 -4.23 -5.69
C LEU A 113 9.26 -5.49 -5.13
N TYR A 114 9.03 -6.49 -5.97
CA TYR A 114 8.42 -7.74 -5.55
C TYR A 114 9.27 -8.46 -4.51
N ARG A 115 10.60 -8.55 -4.74
CA ARG A 115 11.51 -9.19 -3.78
C ARG A 115 11.60 -8.46 -2.45
N LYS A 116 11.48 -7.13 -2.47
CA LYS A 116 11.47 -6.32 -1.24
C LYS A 116 10.25 -6.62 -0.37
N ASN A 117 9.11 -6.93 -0.99
CA ASN A 117 7.84 -7.12 -0.30
C ASN A 117 7.49 -8.59 -0.06
N HIS A 118 8.21 -9.52 -0.68
CA HIS A 118 7.97 -10.95 -0.58
C HIS A 118 9.28 -11.69 -0.36
N ASP A 119 9.26 -12.66 0.53
CA ASP A 119 10.41 -13.54 0.75
C ASP A 119 10.43 -14.60 -0.35
N CYS A 120 11.17 -14.34 -1.42
CA CYS A 120 11.23 -15.19 -2.59
C CYS A 120 12.60 -15.12 -3.28
N THR A 121 12.86 -16.09 -4.15
CA THR A 121 14.08 -16.10 -4.96
C THR A 121 13.97 -15.09 -6.11
N LEU A 122 15.12 -14.73 -6.71
CA LEU A 122 15.16 -13.90 -7.90
C LEU A 122 14.37 -14.53 -9.06
N ARG A 123 14.46 -15.85 -9.21
CA ARG A 123 13.73 -16.60 -10.23
C ARG A 123 12.23 -16.46 -10.07
N GLU A 124 11.72 -16.64 -8.85
CA GLU A 124 10.29 -16.50 -8.56
C GLU A 124 9.80 -15.08 -8.84
N ALA A 125 10.56 -14.06 -8.43
CA ALA A 125 10.23 -12.67 -8.70
C ALA A 125 10.21 -12.36 -10.20
N LYS A 126 11.17 -12.90 -10.95
CA LYS A 126 11.24 -12.75 -12.41
C LYS A 126 10.05 -13.41 -13.09
N GLU A 127 9.70 -14.63 -12.68
CA GLU A 127 8.54 -15.34 -13.23
C GLU A 127 7.24 -14.58 -12.98
N TYR A 128 7.10 -13.99 -11.80
CA TYR A 128 5.93 -13.17 -11.48
C TYR A 128 5.87 -11.91 -12.36
N ALA A 129 7.01 -11.22 -12.54
CA ALA A 129 7.08 -10.04 -13.41
C ALA A 129 6.79 -10.39 -14.88
N ASP A 130 7.27 -11.55 -15.33
CA ASP A 130 6.97 -12.06 -16.68
C ASP A 130 5.47 -12.32 -16.87
N SER A 131 4.81 -12.86 -15.85
CA SER A 131 3.36 -13.10 -15.89
C SER A 131 2.57 -11.78 -15.96
N ILE A 132 3.01 -10.75 -15.25
CA ILE A 132 2.42 -9.41 -15.35
C ILE A 132 2.58 -8.84 -16.75
N GLN A 133 3.76 -8.95 -17.32
CA GLN A 133 4.04 -8.46 -18.68
C GLN A 133 3.13 -9.14 -19.71
N GLN A 134 2.96 -10.44 -19.61
CA GLN A 134 2.10 -11.19 -20.51
C GLN A 134 0.63 -10.79 -20.32
N ASP A 135 0.17 -10.64 -19.11
CA ASP A 135 -1.19 -10.18 -18.79
C ASP A 135 -1.46 -8.80 -19.40
N LEU A 136 -0.52 -7.87 -19.28
CA LEU A 136 -0.63 -6.53 -19.87
C LEU A 136 -0.72 -6.59 -21.40
N ARG A 137 0.03 -7.47 -22.03
CA ARG A 137 -0.04 -7.67 -23.50
C ARG A 137 -1.39 -8.24 -23.91
N ILE A 138 -1.90 -9.22 -23.19
CA ILE A 138 -3.21 -9.84 -23.46
C ILE A 138 -4.33 -8.79 -23.35
N ARG A 139 -4.23 -7.89 -22.37
CA ARG A 139 -5.22 -6.80 -22.19
C ARG A 139 -5.01 -5.64 -23.15
N GLY A 140 -4.00 -5.68 -24.01
CA GLY A 140 -3.71 -4.61 -24.96
C GLY A 140 -3.14 -3.34 -24.34
N LEU A 141 -2.61 -3.42 -23.13
CA LEU A 141 -2.03 -2.28 -22.40
C LEU A 141 -0.55 -2.05 -22.71
N MET A 142 0.08 -2.97 -23.41
CA MET A 142 1.43 -2.83 -23.95
C MET A 142 1.62 -3.72 -25.17
N PRO A 143 2.60 -3.38 -26.06
CA PRO A 143 2.91 -4.17 -27.27
C PRO A 143 3.36 -5.60 -26.98
#